data_7b68ac721b1beca053c4314083f13479
#
_entry.id   7b68ac721b1beca053c4314083f13479
#
_cell.length_a   1.000
_cell.length_b   1.000
_cell.length_c   1.000
_cell.angle_alpha   90.00
_cell.angle_beta   90.00
_cell.angle_gamma   90.00
#
_symmetry.space_group_name_H-M   'P 1'
#
loop_
_entity.id
_entity.type
_entity.pdbx_description
1 polymer ?
#
loop_
_entity_poly.entity_id
_entity_poly.type
_entity_poly.pdbx_seq_one_letter_code
_entity_poly.pdbx_strand_id
1 'polypeptide(L)'
;PYDGDKQWNKNMVARILENERYTGSVPFPALIPAELFRSVQNRRTQIVPERTQTPAQKELRKLCGSVPPRYVERQVLGILNRLIHDPQLIAYTPKDNSRILSEQRQALNELLRSPPVDEEQARKLALDCAGAALDSIGPEEYETERLRKLFGEKHLLSELDAELLRQSVRQITYTGKEVKIRLKNNQWMEG
;
A
#
# COMPACT_ATOMS: atom_id res chain seq x y z
N PRO A 1 -44.21 -1.78 7.76
CA PRO A 1 -44.40 -3.20 7.48
C PRO A 1 -43.03 -3.79 7.21
N TYR A 2 -42.65 -4.77 8.02
CA TYR A 2 -41.45 -5.55 7.86
C TYR A 2 -41.66 -6.53 6.72
N ASP A 3 -40.92 -6.37 5.65
CA ASP A 3 -40.89 -7.28 4.54
C ASP A 3 -40.09 -8.53 4.94
N GLY A 4 -40.78 -9.60 5.17
CA GLY A 4 -40.56 -11.03 5.16
C GLY A 4 -39.24 -11.69 5.54
N ASP A 5 -38.12 -10.98 5.74
CA ASP A 5 -36.88 -11.59 6.14
C ASP A 5 -36.86 -11.87 7.65
N LYS A 6 -36.95 -13.15 7.97
CA LYS A 6 -36.99 -13.69 9.35
C LYS A 6 -35.69 -13.55 10.12
N GLN A 7 -34.65 -12.94 9.56
CA GLN A 7 -33.34 -12.77 10.21
C GLN A 7 -33.19 -11.37 10.80
N TRP A 8 -32.94 -11.33 12.09
CA TRP A 8 -32.62 -10.11 12.81
C TRP A 8 -31.23 -9.63 12.40
N ASN A 9 -31.13 -8.42 11.87
CA ASN A 9 -29.81 -7.85 11.60
C ASN A 9 -29.19 -7.27 12.89
N LYS A 10 -27.86 -7.15 12.90
CA LYS A 10 -27.10 -6.67 14.04
C LYS A 10 -27.59 -5.32 14.58
N ASN A 11 -28.00 -4.40 13.70
CA ASN A 11 -28.44 -3.07 14.08
C ASN A 11 -29.83 -3.08 14.76
N MET A 12 -30.70 -4.00 14.37
CA MET A 12 -32.00 -4.17 15.03
C MET A 12 -31.82 -4.68 16.45
N VAL A 13 -30.97 -5.71 16.62
CA VAL A 13 -30.64 -6.26 17.96
C VAL A 13 -30.02 -5.17 18.84
N ALA A 14 -29.08 -4.39 18.31
CA ALA A 14 -28.46 -3.27 19.03
C ALA A 14 -29.49 -2.25 19.50
N ARG A 15 -30.42 -1.81 18.63
CA ARG A 15 -31.49 -0.88 18.97
C ARG A 15 -32.42 -1.39 20.08
N ILE A 16 -32.74 -2.70 20.08
CA ILE A 16 -33.56 -3.31 21.13
C ILE A 16 -32.80 -3.28 22.46
N LEU A 17 -31.54 -3.65 22.46
CA LEU A 17 -30.70 -3.68 23.65
C LEU A 17 -30.44 -2.28 24.21
N GLU A 18 -30.47 -1.24 23.40
CA GLU A 18 -30.26 0.17 23.79
C GLU A 18 -31.52 0.90 24.24
N ASN A 19 -32.69 0.33 24.03
CA ASN A 19 -33.93 1.02 24.27
C ASN A 19 -34.37 0.92 25.75
N GLU A 20 -34.15 1.97 26.51
CA GLU A 20 -34.51 2.06 27.94
C GLU A 20 -36.01 1.95 28.21
N ARG A 21 -36.89 2.18 27.20
CA ARG A 21 -38.34 2.07 27.38
C ARG A 21 -38.78 0.68 27.84
N TYR A 22 -37.98 -0.36 27.60
CA TYR A 22 -38.27 -1.71 28.07
C TYR A 22 -38.13 -1.86 29.60
N THR A 23 -37.49 -0.93 30.30
CA THR A 23 -37.41 -0.92 31.77
C THR A 23 -38.61 -0.26 32.44
N GLY A 24 -39.55 0.25 31.64
CA GLY A 24 -40.75 0.90 32.11
C GLY A 24 -40.70 2.44 31.99
N SER A 25 -41.66 3.01 31.31
CA SER A 25 -41.95 4.45 31.26
C SER A 25 -43.44 4.68 31.03
N VAL A 26 -44.00 5.76 31.55
CA VAL A 26 -45.41 6.08 31.30
C VAL A 26 -45.59 6.36 29.81
N PRO A 27 -46.54 5.69 29.12
CA PRO A 27 -47.57 4.73 29.58
C PRO A 27 -47.19 3.24 29.47
N PHE A 28 -45.92 2.91 29.24
CA PHE A 28 -45.48 1.52 28.95
C PHE A 28 -45.01 0.80 30.23
N PRO A 29 -45.59 -0.38 30.55
CA PRO A 29 -45.13 -1.18 31.67
C PRO A 29 -43.72 -1.77 31.39
N ALA A 30 -42.95 -2.03 32.47
CA ALA A 30 -41.66 -2.66 32.38
C ALA A 30 -41.77 -4.08 31.81
N LEU A 31 -41.04 -4.36 30.74
CA LEU A 31 -40.90 -5.71 30.14
C LEU A 31 -39.69 -6.45 30.70
N ILE A 32 -38.67 -5.73 31.12
CA ILE A 32 -37.45 -6.28 31.71
C ILE A 32 -37.05 -5.50 32.98
N PRO A 33 -36.46 -6.17 33.98
CA PRO A 33 -35.96 -5.48 35.17
C PRO A 33 -34.84 -4.50 34.84
N ALA A 34 -34.86 -3.31 35.46
CA ALA A 34 -33.85 -2.28 35.25
C ALA A 34 -32.41 -2.77 35.56
N GLU A 35 -32.27 -3.67 36.54
CA GLU A 35 -30.98 -4.28 36.87
C GLU A 35 -30.41 -5.15 35.77
N LEU A 36 -31.28 -5.94 35.11
CA LEU A 36 -30.89 -6.77 33.97
C LEU A 36 -30.46 -5.89 32.80
N PHE A 37 -31.21 -4.82 32.50
CA PHE A 37 -30.84 -3.86 31.48
C PHE A 37 -29.47 -3.24 31.74
N ARG A 38 -29.21 -2.77 32.97
CA ARG A 38 -27.90 -2.20 33.36
C ARG A 38 -26.78 -3.21 33.25
N SER A 39 -27.01 -4.47 33.66
CA SER A 39 -25.98 -5.52 33.54
C SER A 39 -25.61 -5.82 32.08
N VAL A 40 -26.57 -5.77 31.16
CA VAL A 40 -26.35 -5.91 29.72
C VAL A 40 -25.56 -4.73 29.16
N GLN A 41 -25.91 -3.49 29.55
CA GLN A 41 -25.16 -2.29 29.12
C GLN A 41 -23.71 -2.35 29.61
N ASN A 42 -23.47 -2.69 30.87
CA ASN A 42 -22.13 -2.84 31.44
C ASN A 42 -21.30 -3.91 30.68
N ARG A 43 -21.89 -5.05 30.35
CA ARG A 43 -21.21 -6.07 29.51
C ARG A 43 -20.90 -5.55 28.11
N ARG A 44 -21.81 -4.81 27.48
CA ARG A 44 -21.59 -4.24 26.14
C ARG A 44 -20.43 -3.24 26.15
N THR A 45 -20.31 -2.38 27.16
CA THR A 45 -19.20 -1.45 27.32
C THR A 45 -17.87 -2.14 27.64
N GLN A 46 -17.90 -3.25 28.37
CA GLN A 46 -16.70 -4.04 28.68
C GLN A 46 -16.20 -4.90 27.51
N ILE A 47 -17.08 -5.27 26.54
CA ILE A 47 -16.77 -6.19 25.42
C ILE A 47 -16.18 -5.44 24.21
N VAL A 48 -16.08 -4.14 24.22
CA VAL A 48 -15.36 -3.39 23.18
C VAL A 48 -13.93 -3.08 23.65
N PRO A 49 -12.95 -3.98 23.50
CA PRO A 49 -11.63 -3.49 23.23
C PRO A 49 -11.77 -2.80 21.87
N GLU A 50 -11.72 -1.49 21.84
CA GLU A 50 -11.41 -0.77 20.62
C GLU A 50 -10.09 -1.34 20.09
N ARG A 51 -10.20 -2.34 19.24
CA ARG A 51 -9.11 -2.67 18.34
C ARG A 51 -9.05 -1.56 17.29
N THR A 52 -8.74 -0.37 17.74
CA THR A 52 -8.36 0.73 16.87
C THR A 52 -7.08 0.28 16.18
N GLN A 53 -7.24 -0.17 14.92
CA GLN A 53 -6.09 -0.48 14.10
C GLN A 53 -5.22 0.77 14.04
N THR A 54 -3.94 0.62 14.34
CA THR A 54 -2.99 1.71 14.19
C THR A 54 -2.97 2.20 12.73
N PRO A 55 -2.59 3.45 12.46
CA PRO A 55 -2.43 3.95 11.08
C PRO A 55 -1.55 3.02 10.22
N ALA A 56 -0.48 2.47 10.81
CA ALA A 56 0.41 1.53 10.14
C ALA A 56 -0.28 0.21 9.78
N GLN A 57 -1.10 -0.34 10.67
CA GLN A 57 -1.88 -1.56 10.39
C GLN A 57 -2.94 -1.36 9.31
N LYS A 58 -3.56 -0.17 9.25
CA LYS A 58 -4.50 0.18 8.17
C LYS A 58 -3.78 0.24 6.82
N GLU A 59 -2.61 0.86 6.76
CA GLU A 59 -1.82 0.94 5.54
C GLU A 59 -1.27 -0.43 5.12
N LEU A 60 -0.78 -1.23 6.08
CA LEU A 60 -0.34 -2.61 5.85
C LEU A 60 -1.46 -3.46 5.23
N ARG A 61 -2.67 -3.38 5.79
CA ARG A 61 -3.85 -4.08 5.24
C ARG A 61 -4.17 -3.66 3.81
N LYS A 62 -4.06 -2.37 3.50
CA LYS A 62 -4.29 -1.84 2.16
C LYS A 62 -3.26 -2.37 1.17
N LEU A 63 -1.98 -2.39 1.55
CA LEU A 63 -0.88 -2.89 0.72
C LEU A 63 -0.94 -4.41 0.50
N CYS A 64 -1.46 -5.17 1.47
CA CYS A 64 -1.68 -6.61 1.36
C CYS A 64 -2.98 -7.00 0.62
N GLY A 65 -3.93 -6.07 0.47
CA GLY A 65 -5.28 -6.35 -0.07
C GLY A 65 -6.18 -7.18 0.85
N SER A 66 -5.69 -7.64 2.00
CA SER A 66 -6.40 -8.47 2.98
C SER A 66 -5.90 -8.20 4.39
N VAL A 67 -6.54 -8.79 5.41
CA VAL A 67 -6.05 -8.71 6.80
C VAL A 67 -4.82 -9.60 6.95
N PRO A 68 -3.62 -9.03 7.11
CA PRO A 68 -2.41 -9.83 7.21
C PRO A 68 -2.30 -10.53 8.56
N PRO A 69 -1.72 -11.73 8.62
CA PRO A 69 -1.33 -12.38 9.87
C PRO A 69 -0.26 -11.56 10.64
N ARG A 70 -0.19 -11.74 11.95
CA ARG A 70 0.75 -10.97 12.81
C ARG A 70 2.24 -11.09 12.42
N TYR A 71 2.64 -12.23 11.86
CA TYR A 71 4.02 -12.42 11.45
C TYR A 71 4.44 -11.50 10.29
N VAL A 72 3.46 -11.11 9.42
CA VAL A 72 3.72 -10.21 8.29
C VAL A 72 4.20 -8.84 8.77
N GLU A 73 3.56 -8.29 9.80
CA GLU A 73 3.96 -7.00 10.39
C GLU A 73 5.43 -7.02 10.84
N ARG A 74 5.84 -8.10 11.53
CA ARG A 74 7.23 -8.27 12.01
C ARG A 74 8.22 -8.42 10.86
N GLN A 75 7.89 -9.20 9.85
CA GLN A 75 8.79 -9.41 8.70
C GLN A 75 8.91 -8.14 7.86
N VAL A 76 7.81 -7.43 7.62
CA VAL A 76 7.83 -6.11 6.95
C VAL A 76 8.72 -5.13 7.71
N LEU A 77 8.59 -5.06 9.04
CA LEU A 77 9.45 -4.21 9.88
C LEU A 77 10.93 -4.60 9.73
N GLY A 78 11.24 -5.90 9.70
CA GLY A 78 12.59 -6.40 9.48
C GLY A 78 13.17 -5.98 8.14
N ILE A 79 12.38 -6.08 7.05
CA ILE A 79 12.83 -5.66 5.71
C ILE A 79 13.07 -4.15 5.67
N LEU A 80 12.15 -3.34 6.23
CA LEU A 80 12.32 -1.88 6.27
C LEU A 80 13.56 -1.48 7.07
N ASN A 81 13.81 -2.10 8.21
CA ASN A 81 15.00 -1.84 9.01
C ASN A 81 16.30 -2.23 8.29
N ARG A 82 16.29 -3.32 7.50
CA ARG A 82 17.42 -3.70 6.65
C ARG A 82 17.70 -2.63 5.58
N LEU A 83 16.64 -2.05 4.98
CA LEU A 83 16.78 -0.98 4.00
C LEU A 83 17.21 0.35 4.63
N ILE A 84 16.83 0.63 5.88
CA ILE A 84 17.32 1.79 6.64
C ILE A 84 18.81 1.62 6.97
N HIS A 85 19.21 0.39 7.34
CA HIS A 85 20.62 0.11 7.66
C HIS A 85 21.50 0.20 6.43
N ASP A 86 21.03 -0.31 5.30
CA ASP A 86 21.76 -0.28 4.03
C ASP A 86 20.84 0.14 2.87
N PRO A 87 20.70 1.45 2.62
CA PRO A 87 19.91 1.98 1.51
C PRO A 87 20.43 1.59 0.12
N GLN A 88 21.69 1.12 0.01
CA GLN A 88 22.28 0.68 -1.27
C GLN A 88 21.69 -0.64 -1.78
N LEU A 89 21.01 -1.40 -0.91
CA LEU A 89 20.22 -2.57 -1.32
C LEU A 89 19.08 -2.22 -2.27
N ILE A 90 18.66 -0.93 -2.28
CA ILE A 90 17.69 -0.45 -3.23
C ILE A 90 18.41 -0.23 -4.56
N ALA A 91 18.23 -1.16 -5.48
CA ALA A 91 18.89 -1.15 -6.77
C ALA A 91 17.91 -0.78 -7.90
N TYR A 92 18.44 -0.13 -8.91
CA TYR A 92 17.77 0.06 -10.18
C TYR A 92 18.30 -0.97 -11.18
N THR A 93 17.39 -1.68 -11.82
CA THR A 93 17.72 -2.52 -12.97
C THR A 93 17.35 -1.76 -14.23
N PRO A 94 18.32 -1.24 -14.99
CA PRO A 94 18.04 -0.53 -16.23
C PRO A 94 17.27 -1.45 -17.19
N LYS A 95 16.24 -0.92 -17.83
CA LYS A 95 15.66 -1.61 -18.97
C LYS A 95 16.70 -1.61 -20.06
N ASP A 96 17.02 -2.78 -20.58
CA ASP A 96 18.02 -2.93 -21.66
C ASP A 96 17.48 -2.42 -22.99
N ASN A 97 17.32 -1.10 -23.10
CA ASN A 97 17.01 -0.37 -24.34
C ASN A 97 18.29 0.10 -25.03
N SER A 98 19.48 -0.27 -24.50
CA SER A 98 20.76 0.16 -25.03
C SER A 98 20.96 -0.24 -26.49
N ARG A 99 20.46 -1.41 -26.87
CA ARG A 99 20.54 -1.91 -28.25
C ARG A 99 19.70 -1.07 -29.20
N ILE A 100 18.44 -0.79 -28.87
CA ILE A 100 17.53 0.01 -29.71
C ILE A 100 18.09 1.42 -29.86
N LEU A 101 18.58 2.01 -28.76
CA LEU A 101 19.18 3.33 -28.78
C LEU A 101 20.47 3.38 -29.61
N SER A 102 21.31 2.32 -29.54
CA SER A 102 22.54 2.25 -30.34
C SER A 102 22.24 2.09 -31.83
N GLU A 103 21.29 1.24 -32.22
CA GLU A 103 20.84 1.04 -33.60
C GLU A 103 20.27 2.35 -34.19
N GLN A 104 19.42 3.04 -33.48
CA GLN A 104 18.86 4.33 -33.91
C GLN A 104 19.92 5.44 -34.06
N ARG A 105 20.87 5.53 -33.12
CA ARG A 105 22.01 6.47 -33.19
C ARG A 105 22.91 6.16 -34.38
N GLN A 106 23.15 4.89 -34.67
CA GLN A 106 23.94 4.49 -35.81
C GLN A 106 23.23 4.86 -37.11
N ALA A 107 21.94 4.59 -37.26
CA ALA A 107 21.15 4.96 -38.44
C ALA A 107 21.14 6.48 -38.64
N LEU A 108 21.00 7.29 -37.60
CA LEU A 108 21.11 8.74 -37.69
C LEU A 108 22.49 9.20 -38.16
N ASN A 109 23.56 8.62 -37.58
CA ASN A 109 24.92 8.96 -38.01
C ASN A 109 25.24 8.57 -39.43
N GLU A 110 24.73 7.47 -39.93
CA GLU A 110 24.88 7.02 -41.31
C GLU A 110 24.15 7.98 -42.25
N LEU A 111 22.92 8.38 -41.91
CA LEU A 111 22.15 9.36 -42.69
C LEU A 111 22.88 10.70 -42.81
N LEU A 112 23.42 11.20 -41.70
CA LEU A 112 24.14 12.49 -41.67
C LEU A 112 25.47 12.47 -42.42
N ARG A 113 26.08 11.28 -42.63
CA ARG A 113 27.32 11.12 -43.37
C ARG A 113 27.14 10.95 -44.86
N SER A 114 25.93 10.70 -45.33
CA SER A 114 25.64 10.38 -46.74
C SER A 114 24.93 11.56 -47.39
N PRO A 115 25.65 12.46 -48.14
CA PRO A 115 25.02 13.55 -48.85
C PRO A 115 24.32 13.03 -50.15
N PRO A 116 23.19 13.63 -50.58
CA PRO A 116 22.47 14.72 -49.92
C PRO A 116 21.70 14.24 -48.69
N VAL A 117 21.80 14.99 -47.57
CA VAL A 117 21.11 14.67 -46.32
C VAL A 117 19.63 15.03 -46.44
N ASP A 118 18.76 14.06 -46.24
CA ASP A 118 17.32 14.31 -46.06
C ASP A 118 17.08 14.88 -44.65
N GLU A 119 16.85 16.19 -44.57
CA GLU A 119 16.67 16.92 -43.31
C GLU A 119 15.43 16.47 -42.57
N GLU A 120 14.33 16.10 -43.25
CA GLU A 120 13.09 15.66 -42.60
C GLU A 120 13.27 14.29 -41.95
N GLN A 121 13.92 13.37 -42.68
CA GLN A 121 14.25 12.04 -42.13
C GLN A 121 15.25 12.11 -41.00
N ALA A 122 16.26 12.97 -41.07
CA ALA A 122 17.24 13.20 -40.03
C ALA A 122 16.56 13.76 -38.77
N ARG A 123 15.65 14.72 -38.91
CA ARG A 123 14.87 15.29 -37.80
C ARG A 123 14.00 14.22 -37.13
N LYS A 124 13.32 13.37 -37.90
CA LYS A 124 12.50 12.30 -37.36
C LYS A 124 13.34 11.29 -36.56
N LEU A 125 14.45 10.81 -37.14
CA LEU A 125 15.37 9.90 -36.44
C LEU A 125 15.98 10.51 -35.15
N ALA A 126 16.29 11.80 -35.15
CA ALA A 126 16.79 12.49 -33.98
C ALA A 126 15.74 12.56 -32.88
N LEU A 127 14.47 12.80 -33.23
CA LEU A 127 13.36 12.78 -32.25
C LEU A 127 13.09 11.38 -31.73
N ASP A 128 13.16 10.35 -32.58
CA ASP A 128 13.00 8.95 -32.19
C ASP A 128 14.14 8.52 -31.23
N CYS A 129 15.39 8.94 -31.50
CA CYS A 129 16.52 8.74 -30.60
C CYS A 129 16.34 9.43 -29.25
N ALA A 130 15.84 10.67 -29.24
CA ALA A 130 15.59 11.41 -28.01
C ALA A 130 14.45 10.78 -27.21
N GLY A 131 13.37 10.31 -27.85
CA GLY A 131 12.29 9.57 -27.23
C GLY A 131 12.78 8.27 -26.58
N ALA A 132 13.54 7.46 -27.31
CA ALA A 132 14.10 6.21 -26.80
C ALA A 132 15.09 6.44 -25.64
N ALA A 133 15.85 7.54 -25.67
CA ALA A 133 16.73 7.93 -24.57
C ALA A 133 15.94 8.33 -23.33
N LEU A 134 14.86 9.09 -23.47
CA LEU A 134 13.94 9.45 -22.39
C LEU A 134 13.24 8.22 -21.80
N ASP A 135 12.79 7.30 -22.65
CA ASP A 135 12.15 6.05 -22.21
C ASP A 135 13.14 5.11 -21.49
N SER A 136 14.44 5.22 -21.76
CA SER A 136 15.48 4.48 -21.05
C SER A 136 15.75 5.04 -19.66
N ILE A 137 15.56 6.35 -19.44
CA ILE A 137 15.57 7.00 -18.12
C ILE A 137 14.18 6.82 -17.51
N GLY A 138 13.86 5.60 -17.10
CA GLY A 138 12.54 5.30 -16.54
C GLY A 138 12.32 5.98 -15.17
N PRO A 139 11.05 6.16 -14.75
CA PRO A 139 10.73 6.69 -13.41
C PRO A 139 11.33 5.84 -12.28
N GLU A 140 11.72 4.62 -12.56
CA GLU A 140 12.33 3.70 -11.60
C GLU A 140 13.71 4.16 -11.09
N GLU A 141 14.52 4.82 -11.93
CA GLU A 141 15.81 5.38 -11.51
C GLU A 141 15.61 6.53 -10.51
N TYR A 142 14.75 7.48 -10.86
CA TYR A 142 14.37 8.58 -9.96
C TYR A 142 13.78 8.06 -8.64
N GLU A 143 12.86 7.09 -8.72
CA GLU A 143 12.28 6.47 -7.53
C GLU A 143 13.33 5.74 -6.69
N THR A 144 14.33 5.13 -7.29
CA THR A 144 15.44 4.48 -6.57
C THR A 144 16.23 5.49 -5.76
N GLU A 145 16.65 6.60 -6.36
CA GLU A 145 17.38 7.67 -5.65
C GLU A 145 16.52 8.31 -4.56
N ARG A 146 15.25 8.56 -4.85
CA ARG A 146 14.30 9.07 -3.86
C ARG A 146 14.14 8.12 -2.66
N LEU A 147 14.04 6.82 -2.91
CA LEU A 147 13.93 5.81 -1.86
C LEU A 147 15.23 5.70 -1.05
N ARG A 148 16.40 5.69 -1.69
CA ARG A 148 17.70 5.68 -0.99
C ARG A 148 17.82 6.86 -0.04
N LYS A 149 17.46 8.06 -0.48
CA LYS A 149 17.46 9.26 0.36
C LYS A 149 16.45 9.11 1.51
N LEU A 150 15.21 8.67 1.22
CA LEU A 150 14.16 8.49 2.22
C LEU A 150 14.57 7.52 3.33
N PHE A 151 15.18 6.38 2.98
CA PHE A 151 15.64 5.39 3.95
C PHE A 151 16.90 5.83 4.69
N GLY A 152 17.82 6.55 4.01
CA GLY A 152 19.05 7.06 4.61
C GLY A 152 18.84 8.16 5.66
N GLU A 153 17.71 8.88 5.60
CA GLU A 153 17.32 9.90 6.59
C GLU A 153 16.58 9.32 7.82
N LYS A 154 16.20 8.03 7.79
CA LYS A 154 15.44 7.38 8.86
C LYS A 154 16.34 6.64 9.85
N HIS A 155 15.89 6.62 11.10
CA HIS A 155 16.48 5.76 12.14
C HIS A 155 15.76 4.40 12.19
N LEU A 156 16.41 3.40 12.78
CA LEU A 156 15.82 2.08 12.97
C LEU A 156 14.46 2.17 13.69
N LEU A 157 13.50 1.48 13.15
CA LEU A 157 12.12 1.51 13.62
C LEU A 157 11.88 0.43 14.68
N SER A 158 11.25 0.79 15.79
CA SER A 158 10.70 -0.16 16.78
C SER A 158 9.32 -0.68 16.35
N GLU A 159 8.55 0.14 15.63
CA GLU A 159 7.21 -0.15 15.14
C GLU A 159 7.07 0.31 13.68
N LEU A 160 6.06 -0.22 12.97
CA LEU A 160 5.81 0.19 11.59
C LEU A 160 5.39 1.66 11.49
N ASP A 161 6.05 2.40 10.62
CA ASP A 161 5.71 3.77 10.25
C ASP A 161 4.76 3.76 9.05
N ALA A 162 3.53 4.28 9.24
CA ALA A 162 2.52 4.35 8.19
C ALA A 162 2.94 5.23 7.01
N GLU A 163 3.66 6.33 7.30
CA GLU A 163 4.10 7.26 6.26
C GLU A 163 5.22 6.65 5.43
N LEU A 164 6.18 6.00 6.08
CA LEU A 164 7.25 5.28 5.39
C LEU A 164 6.67 4.17 4.49
N LEU A 165 5.70 3.37 4.99
CA LEU A 165 5.02 2.37 4.17
C LEU A 165 4.37 2.98 2.94
N ARG A 166 3.62 4.07 3.10
CA ARG A 166 2.94 4.77 2.02
C ARG A 166 3.90 5.33 0.99
N GLN A 167 5.04 5.87 1.43
CA GLN A 167 6.02 6.51 0.56
C GLN A 167 6.93 5.53 -0.16
N SER A 168 7.22 4.35 0.43
CA SER A 168 8.21 3.42 -0.09
C SER A 168 7.63 2.15 -0.73
N VAL A 169 6.52 1.64 -0.20
CA VAL A 169 5.96 0.34 -0.59
C VAL A 169 4.81 0.51 -1.58
N ARG A 170 4.79 -0.31 -2.61
CA ARG A 170 3.71 -0.38 -3.60
C ARG A 170 2.75 -1.53 -3.32
N GLN A 171 3.28 -2.68 -2.91
CA GLN A 171 2.51 -3.91 -2.68
C GLN A 171 3.26 -4.83 -1.72
N ILE A 172 2.51 -5.61 -0.95
CA ILE A 172 3.04 -6.65 -0.10
C ILE A 172 2.33 -7.95 -0.45
N THR A 173 3.11 -9.00 -0.68
CA THR A 173 2.60 -10.37 -0.88
C THR A 173 3.18 -11.28 0.18
N TYR A 174 2.40 -12.27 0.60
CA TYR A 174 2.86 -13.25 1.57
C TYR A 174 2.30 -14.63 1.20
N THR A 175 3.14 -15.64 1.30
CA THR A 175 2.79 -17.04 1.01
C THR A 175 3.43 -17.94 2.06
N GLY A 176 2.61 -18.62 2.84
CA GLY A 176 3.10 -19.44 3.95
C GLY A 176 3.85 -18.59 4.99
N LYS A 177 5.18 -18.72 5.07
CA LYS A 177 6.01 -17.94 5.99
C LYS A 177 6.84 -16.84 5.32
N GLU A 178 6.82 -16.76 4.01
CA GLU A 178 7.60 -15.78 3.23
C GLU A 178 6.80 -14.51 3.01
N VAL A 179 7.44 -13.38 3.21
CA VAL A 179 6.89 -12.06 2.91
C VAL A 179 7.78 -11.36 1.89
N LYS A 180 7.16 -10.87 0.82
CA LYS A 180 7.83 -10.11 -0.24
C LYS A 180 7.21 -8.73 -0.32
N ILE A 181 8.04 -7.70 -0.36
CA ILE A 181 7.63 -6.31 -0.50
C ILE A 181 8.05 -5.82 -1.88
N ARG A 182 7.13 -5.23 -2.61
CA ARG A 182 7.42 -4.50 -3.83
C ARG A 182 7.56 -3.02 -3.51
N LEU A 183 8.73 -2.46 -3.74
CA LEU A 183 9.00 -1.04 -3.59
C LEU A 183 8.41 -0.22 -4.75
N LYS A 184 8.37 1.11 -4.61
CA LYS A 184 7.84 1.98 -5.67
C LYS A 184 8.69 2.02 -6.93
N ASN A 185 9.99 1.72 -6.82
CA ASN A 185 10.87 1.51 -7.98
C ASN A 185 10.71 0.13 -8.65
N ASN A 186 9.65 -0.60 -8.31
CA ASN A 186 9.32 -1.94 -8.79
C ASN A 186 10.24 -3.08 -8.34
N GLN A 187 11.26 -2.82 -7.53
CA GLN A 187 12.11 -3.85 -6.94
C GLN A 187 11.34 -4.69 -5.92
N TRP A 188 11.59 -6.00 -5.92
CA TRP A 188 11.12 -6.93 -4.89
C TRP A 188 12.18 -7.15 -3.82
N MET A 189 11.75 -7.10 -2.56
CA MET A 189 12.57 -7.40 -1.39
C MET A 189 11.93 -8.56 -0.62
N GLU A 190 12.76 -9.50 -0.18
CA GLU A 190 12.33 -10.70 0.56
C GLU A 190 12.77 -10.60 2.02
N GLY A 191 11.92 -11.13 2.91
CA GLY A 191 12.17 -11.19 4.35
C GLY A 191 13.01 -12.40 4.77
#